data_31dbafc14ec0838b1f33a37babd2d5c5
#
_entry.id   31dbafc14ec0838b1f33a37babd2d5c5
#
_cell.length_a   1.000
_cell.length_b   1.000
_cell.length_c   1.000
_cell.angle_alpha   90.00
_cell.angle_beta   90.00
_cell.angle_gamma   90.00
#
_symmetry.space_group_name_H-M   'P 1'
#
loop_
_entity.id
_entity.type
_entity.pdbx_description
1 polymer ?
#
loop_
_entity_poly.entity_id
_entity_poly.type
_entity_poly.pdbx_seq_one_letter_code
_entity_poly.pdbx_strand_id
1 'polypeptide(L)'
;MMKKQNTASAKRKRFITNTIVHVILAVLAVIWVIPIAWIIMISFRGESGQYISTLIPKTFTLNNYKKLFTDTQILNFPQMFINTLIISIFSCAISTFFVLSVSYCMSRMRFKMRKQMMNIALVLGMFPGFMSMIAVYYILKSVGLSEGAMIRVALVLVYSGGAGLGFYIAKGFFDTIPKSIDEAAYLDGATRFQVF
;
A
#
# COMPACT_ATOMS: atom_id res chain seq x y z
N MET A 1 46.58 -19.85 24.62
CA MET A 1 46.79 -19.52 23.18
C MET A 1 45.75 -20.22 22.34
N MET A 2 44.53 -19.66 22.22
CA MET A 2 43.45 -20.26 21.41
C MET A 2 42.58 -19.18 20.78
N LYS A 3 42.26 -19.38 19.48
CA LYS A 3 41.19 -18.72 18.72
C LYS A 3 41.43 -17.39 18.00
N LYS A 4 42.57 -17.17 17.33
CA LYS A 4 42.68 -16.12 16.33
C LYS A 4 42.43 -16.60 14.89
N GLN A 5 42.46 -17.91 14.60
CA GLN A 5 42.34 -18.42 13.22
C GLN A 5 40.93 -18.55 12.68
N ASN A 6 39.86 -18.57 13.51
CA ASN A 6 38.47 -18.76 13.03
C ASN A 6 37.78 -17.49 12.55
N THR A 7 38.29 -16.30 12.88
CA THR A 7 37.63 -15.04 12.54
C THR A 7 37.86 -14.61 11.09
N ALA A 8 39.05 -14.87 10.53
CA ALA A 8 39.35 -14.52 9.14
C ALA A 8 38.57 -15.39 8.13
N SER A 9 38.47 -16.69 8.41
CA SER A 9 37.67 -17.62 7.60
C SER A 9 36.19 -17.30 7.64
N ALA A 10 35.64 -16.97 8.81
CA ALA A 10 34.26 -16.57 8.97
C ALA A 10 33.93 -15.24 8.28
N LYS A 11 34.85 -14.26 8.31
CA LYS A 11 34.72 -12.98 7.57
C LYS A 11 34.72 -13.21 6.06
N ARG A 12 35.63 -14.05 5.54
CA ARG A 12 35.67 -14.40 4.13
C ARG A 12 34.40 -15.11 3.67
N LYS A 13 33.89 -16.07 4.45
CA LYS A 13 32.65 -16.78 4.14
C LYS A 13 31.46 -15.82 4.11
N ARG A 14 31.35 -14.91 5.08
CA ARG A 14 30.30 -13.88 5.10
C ARG A 14 30.41 -12.94 3.90
N PHE A 15 31.61 -12.53 3.54
CA PHE A 15 31.83 -11.67 2.37
C PHE A 15 31.37 -12.37 1.07
N ILE A 16 31.80 -13.61 0.85
CA ILE A 16 31.39 -14.41 -0.32
C ILE A 16 29.87 -14.58 -0.36
N THR A 17 29.26 -14.98 0.76
CA THR A 17 27.80 -15.15 0.86
C THR A 17 27.07 -13.85 0.57
N ASN A 18 27.50 -12.72 1.15
CA ASN A 18 26.89 -11.43 0.88
C ASN A 18 27.04 -11.02 -0.59
N THR A 19 28.21 -11.25 -1.20
CA THR A 19 28.41 -10.95 -2.62
C THR A 19 27.48 -11.77 -3.50
N ILE A 20 27.36 -13.08 -3.25
CA ILE A 20 26.44 -13.95 -3.99
C ILE A 20 25.00 -13.46 -3.83
N VAL A 21 24.55 -13.14 -2.61
CA VAL A 21 23.21 -12.61 -2.34
C VAL A 21 22.98 -11.30 -3.10
N HIS A 22 23.93 -10.37 -3.08
CA HIS A 22 23.78 -9.10 -3.80
C HIS A 22 23.75 -9.29 -5.32
N VAL A 23 24.54 -10.22 -5.86
CA VAL A 23 24.50 -10.53 -7.30
C VAL A 23 23.14 -11.12 -7.68
N ILE A 24 22.61 -12.07 -6.89
CA ILE A 24 21.28 -12.65 -7.13
C ILE A 24 20.20 -11.55 -7.06
N LEU A 25 20.25 -10.70 -6.03
CA LEU A 25 19.29 -9.60 -5.89
C LEU A 25 19.40 -8.60 -7.05
N ALA A 26 20.60 -8.28 -7.51
CA ALA A 26 20.82 -7.41 -8.66
C ALA A 26 20.23 -8.01 -9.95
N VAL A 27 20.46 -9.31 -10.21
CA VAL A 27 19.87 -10.01 -11.35
C VAL A 27 18.35 -10.00 -11.29
N LEU A 28 17.76 -10.32 -10.12
CA LEU A 28 16.33 -10.25 -9.92
C LEU A 28 15.79 -8.82 -10.13
N ALA A 29 16.47 -7.82 -9.60
CA ALA A 29 16.07 -6.41 -9.80
C ALA A 29 16.08 -6.03 -11.29
N VAL A 30 17.09 -6.43 -12.04
CA VAL A 30 17.15 -6.19 -13.50
C VAL A 30 15.97 -6.86 -14.20
N ILE A 31 15.67 -8.13 -13.89
CA ILE A 31 14.53 -8.86 -14.46
C ILE A 31 13.20 -8.12 -14.18
N TRP A 32 13.01 -7.60 -12.97
CA TRP A 32 11.82 -6.84 -12.61
C TRP A 32 11.74 -5.46 -13.28
N VAL A 33 12.87 -4.83 -13.55
CA VAL A 33 12.92 -3.51 -14.20
C VAL A 33 12.69 -3.59 -15.70
N ILE A 34 13.07 -4.71 -16.37
CA ILE A 34 12.92 -4.88 -17.83
C ILE A 34 11.49 -4.57 -18.31
N PRO A 35 10.41 -5.17 -17.80
CA PRO A 35 9.06 -4.87 -18.29
C PRO A 35 8.66 -3.42 -18.07
N ILE A 36 9.08 -2.80 -16.96
CA ILE A 36 8.81 -1.40 -16.67
C ILE A 36 9.53 -0.50 -17.67
N ALA A 37 10.81 -0.71 -17.88
CA ALA A 37 11.61 0.03 -18.84
C ALA A 37 11.05 -0.11 -20.27
N TRP A 38 10.58 -1.31 -20.61
CA TRP A 38 9.96 -1.58 -21.91
C TRP A 38 8.62 -0.81 -22.09
N ILE A 39 7.74 -0.79 -21.08
CA ILE A 39 6.51 0.00 -21.10
C ILE A 39 6.82 1.49 -21.26
N ILE A 40 7.80 2.01 -20.52
CA ILE A 40 8.24 3.41 -20.65
C ILE A 40 8.74 3.68 -22.07
N MET A 41 9.57 2.81 -22.62
CA MET A 41 10.10 2.96 -23.98
C MET A 41 8.98 2.95 -25.05
N ILE A 42 8.01 2.03 -24.92
CA ILE A 42 6.86 1.97 -25.84
C ILE A 42 5.95 3.18 -25.71
N SER A 43 5.83 3.79 -24.53
CA SER A 43 4.99 4.99 -24.34
C SER A 43 5.41 6.16 -25.26
N PHE A 44 6.68 6.19 -25.66
CA PHE A 44 7.22 7.18 -26.62
C PHE A 44 7.15 6.74 -28.09
N ARG A 45 6.50 5.61 -28.39
CA ARG A 45 6.43 5.08 -29.75
C ARG A 45 5.64 5.99 -30.67
N GLY A 46 6.22 6.32 -31.84
CA GLY A 46 5.59 7.16 -32.87
C GLY A 46 4.87 6.37 -33.97
N GLU A 47 5.07 5.06 -34.03
CA GLU A 47 4.46 4.22 -35.07
C GLU A 47 2.99 3.93 -34.73
N SER A 48 2.12 4.09 -35.73
CA SER A 48 0.68 3.77 -35.61
C SER A 48 0.45 2.29 -35.94
N GLY A 49 -0.24 1.55 -35.06
CA GLY A 49 -0.64 0.18 -35.29
C GLY A 49 -1.08 -0.52 -34.01
N GLN A 50 -2.01 -1.47 -34.15
CA GLN A 50 -2.49 -2.28 -33.02
C GLN A 50 -1.50 -3.36 -32.58
N TYR A 51 -0.58 -3.75 -33.48
CA TYR A 51 0.37 -4.81 -33.24
C TYR A 51 1.80 -4.27 -33.15
N ILE A 52 2.51 -4.67 -32.09
CA ILE A 52 3.91 -4.34 -31.88
C ILE A 52 4.75 -5.26 -32.76
N SER A 53 5.22 -4.77 -33.91
CA SER A 53 6.06 -5.53 -34.83
C SER A 53 7.55 -5.53 -34.44
N THR A 54 7.99 -4.59 -33.60
CA THR A 54 9.38 -4.46 -33.17
C THR A 54 9.46 -4.19 -31.68
N LEU A 55 10.42 -4.84 -30.98
CA LEU A 55 10.64 -4.63 -29.55
C LEU A 55 11.05 -3.20 -29.22
N ILE A 56 11.86 -2.59 -30.08
CA ILE A 56 12.36 -1.22 -29.91
C ILE A 56 11.63 -0.32 -30.92
N PRO A 57 11.07 0.83 -30.48
CA PRO A 57 10.45 1.80 -31.38
C PRO A 57 11.43 2.31 -32.44
N LYS A 58 10.99 2.43 -33.67
CA LYS A 58 11.79 3.03 -34.75
C LYS A 58 11.77 4.55 -34.69
N THR A 59 10.66 5.12 -34.19
CA THR A 59 10.46 6.56 -34.04
C THR A 59 9.99 6.88 -32.63
N PHE A 60 10.49 7.99 -32.10
CA PHE A 60 10.10 8.47 -30.77
C PHE A 60 9.25 9.74 -30.90
N THR A 61 8.15 9.80 -30.15
CA THR A 61 7.22 10.94 -30.14
C THR A 61 6.56 11.14 -28.80
N LEU A 62 6.15 12.37 -28.51
CA LEU A 62 5.33 12.71 -27.36
C LEU A 62 3.82 12.73 -27.70
N ASN A 63 3.44 12.39 -28.94
CA ASN A 63 2.04 12.46 -29.38
C ASN A 63 1.10 11.57 -28.54
N ASN A 64 1.58 10.45 -28.04
CA ASN A 64 0.78 9.56 -27.18
C ASN A 64 0.37 10.29 -25.89
N TYR A 65 1.29 11.00 -25.28
CA TYR A 65 1.01 11.82 -24.10
C TYR A 65 0.11 12.99 -24.43
N LYS A 66 0.38 13.68 -25.55
CA LYS A 66 -0.49 14.79 -26.00
C LYS A 66 -1.93 14.31 -26.21
N LYS A 67 -2.12 13.19 -26.92
CA LYS A 67 -3.44 12.59 -27.13
C LYS A 67 -4.11 12.18 -25.82
N LEU A 68 -3.36 11.61 -24.87
CA LEU A 68 -3.87 11.19 -23.58
C LEU A 68 -4.51 12.35 -22.80
N PHE A 69 -3.94 13.56 -22.91
CA PHE A 69 -4.44 14.74 -22.20
C PHE A 69 -5.47 15.55 -23.00
N THR A 70 -5.50 15.43 -24.35
CA THR A 70 -6.36 16.25 -25.20
C THR A 70 -7.52 15.49 -25.81
N ASP A 71 -7.39 14.18 -26.04
CA ASP A 71 -8.42 13.37 -26.67
C ASP A 71 -9.37 12.80 -25.61
N THR A 72 -10.54 13.44 -25.49
CA THR A 72 -11.57 13.05 -24.53
C THR A 72 -12.67 12.18 -25.12
N GLN A 73 -12.59 11.82 -26.42
CA GLN A 73 -13.67 11.07 -27.09
C GLN A 73 -13.71 9.61 -26.65
N ILE A 74 -12.53 8.99 -26.46
CA ILE A 74 -12.42 7.59 -26.05
C ILE A 74 -12.25 7.50 -24.53
N LEU A 75 -11.39 8.34 -23.97
CA LEU A 75 -11.02 8.28 -22.56
C LEU A 75 -10.69 9.68 -22.02
N ASN A 76 -11.47 10.16 -21.06
CA ASN A 76 -11.15 11.42 -20.40
C ASN A 76 -10.14 11.18 -19.26
N PHE A 77 -8.86 10.99 -19.63
CA PHE A 77 -7.79 10.69 -18.69
C PHE A 77 -7.63 11.75 -17.59
N PRO A 78 -7.63 13.08 -17.87
CA PRO A 78 -7.51 14.08 -16.82
C PRO A 78 -8.61 13.97 -15.76
N GLN A 79 -9.86 13.76 -16.18
CA GLN A 79 -10.98 13.58 -15.27
C GLN A 79 -10.84 12.29 -14.41
N MET A 80 -10.44 11.20 -15.04
CA MET A 80 -10.21 9.92 -14.34
C MET A 80 -9.07 10.03 -13.33
N PHE A 81 -7.98 10.70 -13.71
CA PHE A 81 -6.83 10.92 -12.83
C PHE A 81 -7.20 11.76 -11.61
N ILE A 82 -7.91 12.89 -11.82
CA ILE A 82 -8.36 13.75 -10.72
C ILE A 82 -9.32 13.00 -9.79
N ASN A 83 -10.28 12.25 -10.35
CA ASN A 83 -11.20 11.44 -9.55
C ASN A 83 -10.45 10.43 -8.67
N THR A 84 -9.50 9.71 -9.25
CA THR A 84 -8.68 8.73 -8.54
C THR A 84 -7.81 9.40 -7.47
N LEU A 85 -7.23 10.55 -7.78
CA LEU A 85 -6.41 11.33 -6.85
C LEU A 85 -7.23 11.79 -5.63
N ILE A 86 -8.42 12.33 -5.87
CA ILE A 86 -9.34 12.76 -4.80
C ILE A 86 -9.70 11.56 -3.91
N ILE A 87 -10.16 10.46 -4.50
CA ILE A 87 -10.52 9.25 -3.76
C ILE A 87 -9.33 8.74 -2.95
N SER A 88 -8.14 8.70 -3.54
CA SER A 88 -6.92 8.20 -2.88
C SER A 88 -6.51 9.06 -1.69
N ILE A 89 -6.54 10.39 -1.82
CA ILE A 89 -6.17 11.31 -0.74
C ILE A 89 -7.13 11.14 0.46
N PHE A 90 -8.44 11.18 0.20
CA PHE A 90 -9.42 11.04 1.27
C PHE A 90 -9.39 9.65 1.91
N SER A 91 -9.31 8.60 1.10
CA SER A 91 -9.21 7.23 1.61
C SER A 91 -7.95 7.02 2.44
N CYS A 92 -6.81 7.55 2.00
CA CYS A 92 -5.54 7.46 2.72
C CYS A 92 -5.63 8.17 4.08
N ALA A 93 -6.12 9.40 4.11
CA ALA A 93 -6.24 10.18 5.35
C ALA A 93 -7.17 9.48 6.36
N ILE A 94 -8.36 9.09 5.91
CA ILE A 94 -9.37 8.45 6.76
C ILE A 94 -8.90 7.06 7.21
N SER A 95 -8.37 6.24 6.29
CA SER A 95 -7.85 4.91 6.60
C SER A 95 -6.70 4.98 7.61
N THR A 96 -5.75 5.89 7.42
CA THR A 96 -4.62 6.07 8.33
C THR A 96 -5.11 6.47 9.73
N PHE A 97 -6.05 7.41 9.82
CA PHE A 97 -6.63 7.81 11.09
C PHE A 97 -7.29 6.62 11.80
N PHE A 98 -8.13 5.84 11.12
CA PHE A 98 -8.78 4.67 11.70
C PHE A 98 -7.77 3.58 12.09
N VAL A 99 -6.81 3.28 11.22
CA VAL A 99 -5.77 2.27 11.50
C VAL A 99 -5.00 2.64 12.76
N LEU A 100 -4.51 3.87 12.87
CA LEU A 100 -3.74 4.32 14.03
C LEU A 100 -4.61 4.33 15.29
N SER A 101 -5.81 4.91 15.24
CA SER A 101 -6.71 5.00 16.40
C SER A 101 -7.11 3.62 16.92
N VAL A 102 -7.53 2.70 16.05
CA VAL A 102 -7.91 1.34 16.45
C VAL A 102 -6.70 0.57 16.98
N SER A 103 -5.53 0.67 16.31
CA SER A 103 -4.32 -0.01 16.73
C SER A 103 -3.80 0.48 18.08
N TYR A 104 -3.86 1.79 18.31
CA TYR A 104 -3.54 2.39 19.61
C TYR A 104 -4.48 1.89 20.70
N CYS A 105 -5.81 1.93 20.48
CA CYS A 105 -6.79 1.39 21.43
C CYS A 105 -6.53 -0.08 21.72
N MET A 106 -6.23 -0.89 20.68
CA MET A 106 -5.94 -2.31 20.80
C MET A 106 -4.58 -2.61 21.44
N SER A 107 -3.64 -1.68 21.45
CA SER A 107 -2.33 -1.83 22.10
C SER A 107 -2.34 -1.31 23.54
N ARG A 108 -2.85 -0.10 23.77
CA ARG A 108 -2.73 0.64 25.03
C ARG A 108 -3.90 0.47 25.97
N MET A 109 -5.13 0.37 25.45
CA MET A 109 -6.32 0.30 26.29
C MET A 109 -6.61 -1.14 26.75
N ARG A 110 -7.06 -1.28 27.99
CA ARG A 110 -7.45 -2.58 28.58
C ARG A 110 -8.96 -2.69 28.63
N PHE A 111 -9.57 -3.56 27.79
CA PHE A 111 -10.99 -3.89 27.83
C PHE A 111 -11.22 -5.38 27.53
N LYS A 112 -12.32 -5.93 28.09
CA LYS A 112 -12.58 -7.38 28.10
C LYS A 112 -12.64 -8.01 26.70
N MET A 113 -13.21 -7.31 25.71
CA MET A 113 -13.41 -7.85 24.35
C MET A 113 -12.24 -7.65 23.39
N ARG A 114 -11.12 -7.05 23.82
CA ARG A 114 -9.97 -6.73 22.98
C ARG A 114 -9.48 -7.92 22.15
N LYS A 115 -9.26 -9.08 22.79
CA LYS A 115 -8.77 -10.29 22.12
C LYS A 115 -9.78 -10.85 21.12
N GLN A 116 -11.06 -10.83 21.48
CA GLN A 116 -12.14 -11.31 20.61
C GLN A 116 -12.29 -10.43 19.36
N MET A 117 -12.28 -9.11 19.51
CA MET A 117 -12.33 -8.17 18.39
C MET A 117 -11.15 -8.35 17.43
N MET A 118 -9.95 -8.56 17.97
CA MET A 118 -8.77 -8.85 17.13
C MET A 118 -8.93 -10.16 16.35
N ASN A 119 -9.44 -11.21 16.97
CA ASN A 119 -9.67 -12.48 16.30
C ASN A 119 -10.77 -12.36 15.22
N ILE A 120 -11.86 -11.65 15.51
CA ILE A 120 -12.92 -11.38 14.52
C ILE A 120 -12.36 -10.61 13.32
N ALA A 121 -11.58 -9.56 13.55
CA ALA A 121 -10.97 -8.80 12.48
C ALA A 121 -10.03 -9.66 11.61
N LEU A 122 -9.29 -10.59 12.22
CA LEU A 122 -8.44 -11.52 11.50
C LEU A 122 -9.28 -12.47 10.62
N VAL A 123 -10.33 -13.08 11.18
CA VAL A 123 -11.21 -14.00 10.46
C VAL A 123 -11.91 -13.27 9.30
N LEU A 124 -12.41 -12.05 9.54
CA LEU A 124 -13.02 -11.24 8.47
C LEU A 124 -12.02 -10.90 7.35
N GLY A 125 -10.75 -10.64 7.71
CA GLY A 125 -9.68 -10.38 6.75
C GLY A 125 -9.29 -11.60 5.89
N MET A 126 -9.70 -12.81 6.28
CA MET A 126 -9.46 -14.05 5.51
C MET A 126 -10.52 -14.31 4.43
N PHE A 127 -11.64 -13.58 4.45
CA PHE A 127 -12.66 -13.73 3.42
C PHE A 127 -12.13 -13.29 2.04
N PRO A 128 -12.43 -14.04 0.97
CA PRO A 128 -12.04 -13.68 -0.38
C PRO A 128 -12.60 -12.30 -0.78
N GLY A 129 -11.74 -11.40 -1.23
CA GLY A 129 -12.11 -10.01 -1.52
C GLY A 129 -13.23 -9.84 -2.54
N PHE A 130 -13.37 -10.78 -3.52
CA PHE A 130 -14.45 -10.74 -4.49
C PHE A 130 -15.84 -10.98 -3.87
N MET A 131 -15.94 -11.83 -2.84
CA MET A 131 -17.21 -12.06 -2.13
C MET A 131 -17.62 -10.82 -1.34
N SER A 132 -16.66 -10.21 -0.65
CA SER A 132 -16.88 -8.96 0.06
C SER A 132 -17.29 -7.84 -0.91
N MET A 133 -16.72 -7.78 -2.10
CA MET A 133 -17.04 -6.77 -3.11
C MET A 133 -18.49 -6.83 -3.57
N ILE A 134 -19.04 -8.05 -3.79
CA ILE A 134 -20.44 -8.24 -4.18
C ILE A 134 -21.37 -7.77 -3.05
N ALA A 135 -21.09 -8.19 -1.81
CA ALA A 135 -21.91 -7.79 -0.67
C ALA A 135 -21.91 -6.27 -0.46
N VAL A 136 -20.72 -5.65 -0.53
CA VAL A 136 -20.54 -4.19 -0.41
C VAL A 136 -21.30 -3.46 -1.52
N TYR A 137 -21.25 -3.94 -2.77
CA TYR A 137 -22.02 -3.34 -3.87
C TYR A 137 -23.52 -3.30 -3.57
N TYR A 138 -24.13 -4.41 -3.11
CA TYR A 138 -25.54 -4.44 -2.78
C TYR A 138 -25.90 -3.55 -1.57
N ILE A 139 -25.03 -3.48 -0.57
CA ILE A 139 -25.20 -2.57 0.57
C ILE A 139 -25.17 -1.11 0.08
N LEU A 140 -24.18 -0.72 -0.72
CA LEU A 140 -24.07 0.63 -1.25
C LEU A 140 -25.25 0.99 -2.15
N LYS A 141 -25.75 0.03 -2.93
CA LYS A 141 -26.94 0.21 -3.75
C LYS A 141 -28.20 0.43 -2.91
N SER A 142 -28.38 -0.31 -1.83
CA SER A 142 -29.55 -0.16 -0.94
C SER A 142 -29.57 1.20 -0.21
N VAL A 143 -28.39 1.82 -0.03
CA VAL A 143 -28.24 3.14 0.63
C VAL A 143 -28.20 4.29 -0.39
N GLY A 144 -28.30 3.99 -1.71
CA GLY A 144 -28.29 5.00 -2.76
C GLY A 144 -26.90 5.59 -3.07
N LEU A 145 -25.83 4.91 -2.67
CA LEU A 145 -24.44 5.36 -2.89
C LEU A 145 -23.79 4.74 -4.12
N SER A 146 -24.52 3.97 -4.92
CA SER A 146 -23.98 3.23 -6.07
C SER A 146 -23.99 4.02 -7.38
N GLU A 147 -24.55 5.24 -7.43
CA GLU A 147 -24.78 5.98 -8.66
C GLU A 147 -24.30 7.44 -8.59
N GLY A 148 -23.97 8.00 -9.75
CA GLY A 148 -23.63 9.41 -9.91
C GLY A 148 -22.39 9.84 -9.10
N ALA A 149 -22.45 11.05 -8.55
CA ALA A 149 -21.35 11.63 -7.76
C ALA A 149 -21.09 10.88 -6.44
N MET A 150 -22.09 10.16 -5.92
CA MET A 150 -22.01 9.43 -4.65
C MET A 150 -21.10 8.20 -4.73
N ILE A 151 -20.82 7.67 -5.93
CA ILE A 151 -19.84 6.58 -6.12
C ILE A 151 -18.47 6.94 -5.54
N ARG A 152 -18.03 8.19 -5.67
CA ARG A 152 -16.74 8.62 -5.10
C ARG A 152 -16.73 8.53 -3.58
N VAL A 153 -17.82 8.93 -2.93
CA VAL A 153 -17.99 8.81 -1.48
C VAL A 153 -18.02 7.33 -1.08
N ALA A 154 -18.75 6.51 -1.80
CA ALA A 154 -18.79 5.07 -1.59
C ALA A 154 -17.42 4.42 -1.66
N LEU A 155 -16.62 4.75 -2.67
CA LEU A 155 -15.25 4.24 -2.82
C LEU A 155 -14.34 4.69 -1.68
N VAL A 156 -14.43 5.95 -1.25
CA VAL A 156 -13.69 6.44 -0.08
C VAL A 156 -14.05 5.63 1.17
N LEU A 157 -15.34 5.38 1.43
CA LEU A 157 -15.78 4.58 2.57
C LEU A 157 -15.26 3.13 2.51
N VAL A 158 -15.37 2.49 1.35
CA VAL A 158 -14.91 1.10 1.15
C VAL A 158 -13.41 0.97 1.36
N TYR A 159 -12.62 1.83 0.71
CA TYR A 159 -11.16 1.80 0.84
C TYR A 159 -10.68 2.20 2.24
N SER A 160 -11.40 3.08 2.92
CA SER A 160 -11.08 3.46 4.30
C SER A 160 -11.33 2.33 5.29
N GLY A 161 -12.36 1.49 5.06
CA GLY A 161 -12.70 0.36 5.93
C GLY A 161 -11.88 -0.91 5.71
N GLY A 162 -11.26 -1.06 4.53
CA GLY A 162 -10.60 -2.30 4.11
C GLY A 162 -9.23 -2.61 4.74
N ALA A 163 -8.80 -1.87 5.74
CA ALA A 163 -7.42 -1.90 6.28
C ALA A 163 -7.16 -2.98 7.35
N GLY A 164 -7.87 -4.13 7.33
CA GLY A 164 -7.79 -5.16 8.37
C GLY A 164 -6.37 -5.57 8.79
N LEU A 165 -5.49 -5.89 7.82
CA LEU A 165 -4.08 -6.23 8.10
C LEU A 165 -3.29 -5.02 8.61
N GLY A 166 -3.63 -3.80 8.21
CA GLY A 166 -2.99 -2.57 8.67
C GLY A 166 -3.10 -2.39 10.18
N PHE A 167 -4.24 -2.78 10.79
CA PHE A 167 -4.42 -2.72 12.24
C PHE A 167 -3.44 -3.63 12.99
N TYR A 168 -3.15 -4.82 12.48
CA TYR A 168 -2.20 -5.74 13.10
C TYR A 168 -0.77 -5.22 13.02
N ILE A 169 -0.36 -4.71 11.87
CA ILE A 169 0.97 -4.17 11.66
C ILE A 169 1.19 -2.95 12.56
N ALA A 170 0.27 -1.99 12.54
CA ALA A 170 0.37 -0.79 13.35
C ALA A 170 0.29 -1.11 14.86
N LYS A 171 -0.58 -2.04 15.27
CA LYS A 171 -0.61 -2.54 16.65
C LYS A 171 0.71 -3.18 17.06
N GLY A 172 1.30 -4.02 16.21
CA GLY A 172 2.62 -4.62 16.45
C GLY A 172 3.68 -3.55 16.69
N PHE A 173 3.66 -2.46 15.93
CA PHE A 173 4.55 -1.32 16.14
C PHE A 173 4.29 -0.64 17.49
N PHE A 174 3.05 -0.31 17.85
CA PHE A 174 2.72 0.25 19.16
C PHE A 174 3.14 -0.65 20.32
N ASP A 175 3.04 -1.97 20.18
CA ASP A 175 3.43 -2.92 21.20
C ASP A 175 4.97 -2.93 21.45
N THR A 176 5.80 -2.46 20.52
CA THR A 176 7.26 -2.34 20.69
C THR A 176 7.66 -1.11 21.51
N ILE A 177 6.79 -0.11 21.62
CA ILE A 177 7.05 1.11 22.39
C ILE A 177 6.83 0.82 23.88
N PRO A 178 7.81 1.06 24.78
CA PRO A 178 7.64 0.84 26.21
C PRO A 178 6.51 1.70 26.77
N LYS A 179 5.67 1.10 27.64
CA LYS A 179 4.56 1.83 28.31
C LYS A 179 5.03 2.90 29.27
N SER A 180 6.26 2.81 29.74
CA SER A 180 6.88 3.82 30.60
C SER A 180 6.95 5.21 29.94
N ILE A 181 6.96 5.26 28.60
CA ILE A 181 6.92 6.54 27.89
C ILE A 181 5.55 7.20 28.05
N ASP A 182 4.47 6.42 27.90
CA ASP A 182 3.10 6.91 28.10
C ASP A 182 2.91 7.35 29.58
N GLU A 183 3.44 6.56 30.53
CA GLU A 183 3.38 6.85 31.96
C GLU A 183 4.14 8.12 32.33
N ALA A 184 5.32 8.33 31.76
CA ALA A 184 6.08 9.57 31.94
C ALA A 184 5.33 10.78 31.43
N ALA A 185 4.73 10.70 30.22
CA ALA A 185 3.92 11.77 29.68
C ALA A 185 2.70 12.11 30.55
N TYR A 186 2.06 11.13 31.16
CA TYR A 186 0.97 11.38 32.12
C TYR A 186 1.46 12.05 33.41
N LEU A 187 2.68 11.73 33.88
CA LEU A 187 3.28 12.40 35.03
C LEU A 187 3.61 13.86 34.72
N ASP A 188 3.96 14.16 33.47
CA ASP A 188 4.18 15.52 32.98
C ASP A 188 2.88 16.30 32.71
N GLY A 189 1.71 15.69 33.00
CA GLY A 189 0.40 16.32 32.87
C GLY A 189 -0.23 16.24 31.48
N ALA A 190 0.30 15.40 30.58
CA ALA A 190 -0.27 15.21 29.26
C ALA A 190 -1.65 14.53 29.32
N THR A 191 -2.58 15.01 28.50
CA THR A 191 -3.89 14.38 28.30
C THR A 191 -3.75 13.11 27.47
N ARG A 192 -4.75 12.23 27.52
CA ARG A 192 -4.79 10.99 26.72
C ARG A 192 -4.65 11.24 25.22
N PHE A 193 -5.16 12.36 24.73
CA PHE A 193 -5.05 12.75 23.32
C PHE A 193 -3.64 13.23 22.96
N GLN A 194 -2.96 13.87 23.89
CA GLN A 194 -1.55 14.31 23.69
C GLN A 194 -0.56 13.15 23.75
N VAL A 195 -0.89 12.09 24.48
CA VAL A 195 -0.08 10.84 24.52
C VAL A 195 -0.27 10.01 23.25
N PHE A 196 -1.43 10.11 22.57
CA PHE A 196 -1.69 9.48 21.28
C PHE A 196 -0.96 10.19 20.14
#